data_f6232ea91f3c0db4e803d1b031e49177
#
_entry.id   f6232ea91f3c0db4e803d1b031e49177
#
_cell.length_a   1.000
_cell.length_b   1.000
_cell.length_c   1.000
_cell.angle_alpha   90.00
_cell.angle_beta   90.00
_cell.angle_gamma   90.00
#
_symmetry.space_group_name_H-M   'P 1'
#
loop_
_entity.id
_entity.type
_entity.pdbx_description
1 polymer ?
#
loop_
_entity_poly.entity_id
_entity_poly.type
_entity_poly.pdbx_seq_one_letter_code
_entity_poly.pdbx_strand_id
1 'polypeptide(L)'
;MSCEKKTTGRPSEDRRWMQYYPDMMLELIKRPNCTVWEYLEQHCPGPDVVAIHYYGEDITWRTVFEESEKCARSLRAMGFGEGDQIPVFFRLVPNFVFLLLAAEKIGASILCRDNTLIENVEAVSKADAKAIFAHDFLSQKELRTYCEGAGVRKVILLDPMYYGHESTLPDYIKASLDEIYPRVTASGENTMSWDEFLSLGNYYVGRVEADRDLTRPLFRAYTSGSTGPSKQVIHCANSILGTVCQMNFYGGSDQIRPTWMVTCLPPALVAVVVSMVMLPLSSNKLLIMDPFVDPEDVDLEMMRYRPNGWPMIPMFIELVMRNGRVPEDYDM
;
A
#
# COMPACT_ATOMS: atom_id res chain seq x y z
N MET A 1 -12.66 0.10 -49.76
CA MET A 1 -12.51 1.54 -49.52
C MET A 1 -12.12 1.74 -48.05
N SER A 2 -10.85 1.91 -47.77
CA SER A 2 -10.36 2.23 -46.43
C SER A 2 -10.73 3.68 -46.11
N CYS A 3 -11.66 3.86 -45.16
CA CYS A 3 -11.98 5.18 -44.67
C CYS A 3 -10.74 5.66 -43.89
N GLU A 4 -9.92 6.52 -44.50
CA GLU A 4 -8.84 7.20 -43.78
C GLU A 4 -9.46 8.01 -42.64
N LYS A 5 -9.29 7.55 -41.41
CA LYS A 5 -9.65 8.33 -40.21
C LYS A 5 -8.84 9.63 -40.25
N LYS A 6 -9.52 10.76 -40.45
CA LYS A 6 -8.91 12.08 -40.32
C LYS A 6 -8.22 12.18 -38.98
N THR A 7 -6.91 12.39 -38.97
CA THR A 7 -6.14 12.59 -37.75
C THR A 7 -6.42 13.97 -37.17
N THR A 8 -6.70 14.06 -35.88
CA THR A 8 -6.99 15.34 -35.18
C THR A 8 -5.70 16.08 -34.84
N GLY A 9 -4.55 15.41 -34.91
CA GLY A 9 -3.27 15.90 -34.44
C GLY A 9 -3.09 15.83 -32.91
N ARG A 10 -4.10 15.33 -32.20
CA ARG A 10 -4.06 15.14 -30.75
C ARG A 10 -3.78 13.66 -30.45
N PRO A 11 -2.62 13.33 -29.85
CA PRO A 11 -2.27 11.94 -29.56
C PRO A 11 -3.36 11.18 -28.79
N SER A 12 -3.99 11.81 -27.80
CA SER A 12 -5.04 11.20 -26.96
C SER A 12 -6.32 10.82 -27.75
N GLU A 13 -6.60 11.52 -28.85
CA GLU A 13 -7.75 11.25 -29.73
C GLU A 13 -7.37 10.27 -30.83
N ASP A 14 -6.25 10.51 -31.49
CA ASP A 14 -5.77 9.74 -32.64
C ASP A 14 -5.25 8.35 -32.23
N ARG A 15 -4.73 8.21 -31.01
CA ARG A 15 -4.25 6.96 -30.40
C ARG A 15 -3.42 6.10 -31.36
N ARG A 16 -2.50 6.71 -32.10
CA ARG A 16 -1.70 6.05 -33.15
C ARG A 16 -0.90 4.85 -32.65
N TRP A 17 -0.53 4.83 -31.36
CA TRP A 17 0.17 3.71 -30.73
C TRP A 17 -0.70 2.44 -30.66
N MET A 18 -2.03 2.54 -30.65
CA MET A 18 -2.95 1.40 -30.56
C MET A 18 -2.78 0.40 -31.71
N GLN A 19 -2.30 0.84 -32.86
CA GLN A 19 -2.05 -0.04 -34.02
C GLN A 19 -0.90 -1.05 -33.79
N TYR A 20 -0.07 -0.80 -32.76
CA TYR A 20 1.05 -1.67 -32.40
C TYR A 20 0.73 -2.64 -31.26
N TYR A 21 -0.48 -2.55 -30.70
CA TYR A 21 -0.92 -3.47 -29.66
C TYR A 21 -1.63 -4.68 -30.29
N PRO A 22 -1.38 -5.91 -29.81
CA PRO A 22 -2.19 -7.07 -30.17
C PRO A 22 -3.67 -6.85 -29.86
N ASP A 23 -4.56 -7.40 -30.70
CA ASP A 23 -6.01 -7.21 -30.53
C ASP A 23 -6.51 -7.62 -29.13
N MET A 24 -5.97 -8.69 -28.55
CA MET A 24 -6.28 -9.11 -27.18
C MET A 24 -5.99 -8.05 -26.12
N MET A 25 -4.98 -7.17 -26.34
CA MET A 25 -4.70 -6.08 -25.41
C MET A 25 -5.79 -5.03 -25.38
N LEU A 26 -6.47 -4.82 -26.48
CA LEU A 26 -7.57 -3.85 -26.59
C LEU A 26 -8.75 -4.22 -25.69
N GLU A 27 -8.94 -5.52 -25.45
CA GLU A 27 -9.94 -6.03 -24.50
C GLU A 27 -9.49 -5.84 -23.04
N LEU A 28 -8.20 -6.05 -22.76
CA LEU A 28 -7.62 -5.93 -21.42
C LEU A 28 -7.43 -4.49 -20.94
N ILE A 29 -7.35 -3.53 -21.87
CA ILE A 29 -7.27 -2.09 -21.55
C ILE A 29 -8.62 -1.53 -21.05
N LYS A 30 -9.71 -2.29 -21.13
CA LYS A 30 -10.99 -1.88 -20.55
C LYS A 30 -10.86 -1.77 -19.04
N ARG A 31 -11.04 -0.55 -18.51
CA ARG A 31 -11.03 -0.33 -17.06
C ARG A 31 -12.20 -1.08 -16.43
N PRO A 32 -11.98 -1.82 -15.34
CA PRO A 32 -13.05 -2.45 -14.60
C PRO A 32 -14.03 -1.39 -14.08
N ASN A 33 -15.32 -1.67 -14.17
CA ASN A 33 -16.35 -0.80 -13.59
C ASN A 33 -16.70 -1.29 -12.17
N CYS A 34 -15.70 -1.30 -11.30
CA CYS A 34 -15.84 -1.77 -9.91
C CYS A 34 -14.90 -0.98 -8.97
N THR A 35 -15.16 -1.06 -7.67
CA THR A 35 -14.26 -0.57 -6.63
C THR A 35 -13.04 -1.47 -6.53
N VAL A 36 -11.99 -1.04 -5.82
CA VAL A 36 -10.83 -1.91 -5.53
C VAL A 36 -11.27 -3.11 -4.70
N TRP A 37 -12.16 -2.89 -3.71
CA TRP A 37 -12.75 -3.95 -2.91
C TRP A 37 -13.45 -5.00 -3.77
N GLU A 38 -14.43 -4.58 -4.60
CA GLU A 38 -15.17 -5.46 -5.52
C GLU A 38 -14.22 -6.21 -6.48
N TYR A 39 -13.16 -5.54 -6.96
CA TYR A 39 -12.18 -6.16 -7.84
C TYR A 39 -11.40 -7.26 -7.15
N LEU A 40 -10.94 -7.02 -5.92
CA LEU A 40 -10.24 -8.04 -5.14
C LEU A 40 -11.14 -9.22 -4.77
N GLU A 41 -12.41 -8.98 -4.41
CA GLU A 41 -13.39 -10.06 -4.18
C GLU A 41 -13.59 -10.95 -5.42
N GLN A 42 -13.67 -10.33 -6.61
CA GLN A 42 -13.84 -11.05 -7.88
C GLN A 42 -12.61 -11.89 -8.27
N HIS A 43 -11.41 -11.49 -7.84
CA HIS A 43 -10.16 -12.17 -8.16
C HIS A 43 -9.60 -13.00 -7.00
N CYS A 44 -10.24 -12.96 -5.85
CA CYS A 44 -9.92 -13.80 -4.70
C CYS A 44 -10.14 -15.28 -5.05
N PRO A 45 -9.11 -16.14 -4.94
CA PRO A 45 -9.24 -17.57 -5.28
C PRO A 45 -10.06 -18.37 -4.25
N GLY A 46 -10.29 -17.78 -3.07
CA GLY A 46 -11.06 -18.35 -1.97
C GLY A 46 -10.70 -17.75 -0.63
N PRO A 47 -11.64 -17.73 0.33
CA PRO A 47 -11.45 -17.02 1.59
C PRO A 47 -10.31 -17.59 2.46
N ASP A 48 -10.06 -18.89 2.39
CA ASP A 48 -9.04 -19.56 3.20
C ASP A 48 -7.67 -19.65 2.50
N VAL A 49 -7.56 -19.08 1.29
CA VAL A 49 -6.29 -18.98 0.57
C VAL A 49 -5.46 -17.84 1.14
N VAL A 50 -4.18 -18.07 1.40
CA VAL A 50 -3.25 -17.07 1.93
C VAL A 50 -3.07 -15.94 0.91
N ALA A 51 -3.35 -14.71 1.26
CA ALA A 51 -3.17 -13.53 0.40
C ALA A 51 -1.79 -12.88 0.61
N ILE A 52 -1.37 -12.79 1.87
CA ILE A 52 -0.15 -12.10 2.29
C ILE A 52 0.64 -13.01 3.22
N HIS A 53 1.95 -13.11 2.99
CA HIS A 53 2.91 -13.65 3.95
C HIS A 53 3.68 -12.49 4.59
N TYR A 54 3.72 -12.47 5.91
CA TYR A 54 4.37 -11.41 6.66
C TYR A 54 5.11 -11.96 7.87
N TYR A 55 6.44 -12.05 7.80
CA TYR A 55 7.30 -12.45 8.91
C TYR A 55 6.82 -13.68 9.70
N GLY A 56 6.51 -14.76 8.99
CA GLY A 56 6.08 -16.03 9.59
C GLY A 56 4.57 -16.19 9.79
N GLU A 57 3.78 -15.15 9.53
CA GLU A 57 2.33 -15.19 9.54
C GLU A 57 1.76 -15.27 8.13
N ASP A 58 0.79 -16.15 7.94
CA ASP A 58 0.03 -16.35 6.71
C ASP A 58 -1.36 -15.73 6.83
N ILE A 59 -1.55 -14.57 6.22
CA ILE A 59 -2.80 -13.81 6.25
C ILE A 59 -3.68 -14.24 5.09
N THR A 60 -4.84 -14.84 5.38
CA THR A 60 -5.79 -15.29 4.37
C THR A 60 -6.62 -14.15 3.79
N TRP A 61 -7.27 -14.39 2.65
CA TRP A 61 -8.22 -13.44 2.07
C TRP A 61 -9.38 -13.14 3.03
N ARG A 62 -9.85 -14.12 3.80
CA ARG A 62 -10.83 -13.92 4.86
C ARG A 62 -10.35 -12.85 5.84
N THR A 63 -9.14 -13.00 6.35
CA THR A 63 -8.53 -12.03 7.28
C THR A 63 -8.38 -10.65 6.64
N VAL A 64 -7.95 -10.56 5.37
CA VAL A 64 -7.84 -9.27 4.66
C VAL A 64 -9.17 -8.53 4.67
N PHE A 65 -10.28 -9.18 4.30
CA PHE A 65 -11.58 -8.53 4.25
C PHE A 65 -12.17 -8.25 5.64
N GLU A 66 -12.05 -9.18 6.58
CA GLU A 66 -12.55 -9.00 7.95
C GLU A 66 -11.83 -7.86 8.68
N GLU A 67 -10.50 -7.80 8.59
CA GLU A 67 -9.73 -6.71 9.22
C GLU A 67 -10.00 -5.36 8.53
N SER A 68 -10.16 -5.34 7.21
CA SER A 68 -10.56 -4.14 6.49
C SER A 68 -11.95 -3.64 6.91
N GLU A 69 -12.89 -4.55 7.14
CA GLU A 69 -14.23 -4.22 7.66
C GLU A 69 -14.17 -3.64 9.07
N LYS A 70 -13.38 -4.27 9.96
CA LYS A 70 -13.16 -3.75 11.33
C LYS A 70 -12.57 -2.34 11.28
N CYS A 71 -11.54 -2.12 10.45
CA CYS A 71 -10.94 -0.80 10.23
C CYS A 71 -11.99 0.22 9.74
N ALA A 72 -12.84 -0.15 8.78
CA ALA A 72 -13.86 0.75 8.23
C ALA A 72 -14.88 1.18 9.31
N ARG A 73 -15.34 0.23 10.14
CA ARG A 73 -16.23 0.51 11.27
C ARG A 73 -15.57 1.41 12.31
N SER A 74 -14.29 1.18 12.62
CA SER A 74 -13.53 1.97 13.58
C SER A 74 -13.27 3.39 13.07
N LEU A 75 -12.96 3.55 11.79
CA LEU A 75 -12.85 4.87 11.16
C LEU A 75 -14.16 5.64 11.22
N ARG A 76 -15.30 4.99 10.95
CA ARG A 76 -16.62 5.59 11.10
C ARG A 76 -16.91 5.99 12.55
N ALA A 77 -16.56 5.16 13.52
CA ALA A 77 -16.70 5.48 14.94
C ALA A 77 -15.87 6.70 15.36
N MET A 78 -14.71 6.90 14.75
CA MET A 78 -13.89 8.10 14.92
C MET A 78 -14.41 9.32 14.14
N GLY A 79 -15.49 9.16 13.37
CA GLY A 79 -16.10 10.24 12.59
C GLY A 79 -15.48 10.47 11.22
N PHE A 80 -14.64 9.54 10.71
CA PHE A 80 -14.19 9.60 9.31
C PHE A 80 -15.31 9.25 8.34
N GLY A 81 -15.28 9.87 7.18
CA GLY A 81 -16.28 9.67 6.15
C GLY A 81 -15.85 10.15 4.77
N GLU A 82 -16.85 10.39 3.91
CA GLU A 82 -16.61 10.81 2.54
C GLU A 82 -15.81 12.11 2.46
N GLY A 83 -14.75 12.08 1.65
CA GLY A 83 -13.88 13.23 1.40
C GLY A 83 -12.77 13.42 2.44
N ASP A 84 -12.83 12.76 3.59
CA ASP A 84 -11.79 12.86 4.61
C ASP A 84 -10.46 12.26 4.11
N GLN A 85 -9.37 12.77 4.66
CA GLN A 85 -8.03 12.26 4.42
C GLN A 85 -7.51 11.55 5.68
N ILE A 86 -6.92 10.40 5.50
CA ILE A 86 -6.36 9.55 6.55
C ILE A 86 -4.85 9.50 6.36
N PRO A 87 -4.07 10.33 7.08
CA PRO A 87 -2.62 10.28 7.03
C PRO A 87 -2.09 8.96 7.62
N VAL A 88 -1.26 8.26 6.84
CA VAL A 88 -0.65 6.99 7.22
C VAL A 88 0.86 7.08 7.00
N PHE A 89 1.60 6.92 8.10
CA PHE A 89 3.07 6.94 8.15
C PHE A 89 3.61 5.58 8.55
N PHE A 90 3.06 4.53 7.96
CA PHE A 90 3.53 3.16 8.09
C PHE A 90 4.59 2.85 7.05
N ARG A 91 5.47 1.90 7.36
CA ARG A 91 6.08 1.07 6.34
C ARG A 91 5.01 0.15 5.74
N LEU A 92 5.32 -0.54 4.65
CA LEU A 92 4.35 -1.39 3.97
C LEU A 92 4.09 -2.67 4.78
N VAL A 93 3.18 -2.60 5.74
CA VAL A 93 2.70 -3.71 6.59
C VAL A 93 1.28 -4.10 6.19
N PRO A 94 0.77 -5.30 6.57
CA PRO A 94 -0.59 -5.74 6.23
C PRO A 94 -1.68 -4.74 6.61
N ASN A 95 -1.54 -4.06 7.73
CA ASN A 95 -2.45 -3.04 8.22
C ASN A 95 -2.65 -1.87 7.24
N PHE A 96 -1.65 -1.59 6.39
CA PHE A 96 -1.79 -0.60 5.32
C PHE A 96 -2.83 -1.02 4.29
N VAL A 97 -2.84 -2.30 3.90
CA VAL A 97 -3.84 -2.84 2.97
C VAL A 97 -5.24 -2.76 3.58
N PHE A 98 -5.39 -3.12 4.85
CA PHE A 98 -6.68 -3.05 5.54
C PHE A 98 -7.20 -1.62 5.63
N LEU A 99 -6.34 -0.65 5.95
CA LEU A 99 -6.72 0.77 5.96
C LEU A 99 -7.07 1.30 4.57
N LEU A 100 -6.36 0.87 3.52
CA LEU A 100 -6.64 1.31 2.16
C LEU A 100 -8.03 0.86 1.70
N LEU A 101 -8.37 -0.41 1.94
CA LEU A 101 -9.68 -0.96 1.61
C LEU A 101 -10.78 -0.35 2.50
N ALA A 102 -10.50 -0.13 3.78
CA ALA A 102 -11.41 0.54 4.70
C ALA A 102 -11.68 1.98 4.26
N ALA A 103 -10.66 2.73 3.83
CA ALA A 103 -10.81 4.08 3.33
C ALA A 103 -11.71 4.15 2.10
N GLU A 104 -11.51 3.22 1.13
CA GLU A 104 -12.42 3.13 -0.02
C GLU A 104 -13.86 2.89 0.42
N LYS A 105 -14.08 1.93 1.31
CA LYS A 105 -15.40 1.54 1.79
C LYS A 105 -16.18 2.70 2.42
N ILE A 106 -15.50 3.55 3.19
CA ILE A 106 -16.12 4.71 3.84
C ILE A 106 -16.10 5.99 2.99
N GLY A 107 -15.48 5.96 1.79
CA GLY A 107 -15.37 7.11 0.90
C GLY A 107 -14.28 8.13 1.30
N ALA A 108 -13.36 7.75 2.16
CA ALA A 108 -12.18 8.53 2.52
C ALA A 108 -10.98 8.19 1.61
N SER A 109 -9.86 8.87 1.82
CA SER A 109 -8.62 8.62 1.08
C SER A 109 -7.42 8.50 2.02
N ILE A 110 -6.53 7.56 1.73
CA ILE A 110 -5.24 7.46 2.40
C ILE A 110 -4.32 8.57 1.90
N LEU A 111 -3.66 9.25 2.82
CA LEU A 111 -2.62 10.24 2.55
C LEU A 111 -1.28 9.67 2.99
N CYS A 112 -0.39 9.40 2.04
CA CYS A 112 0.97 8.97 2.32
C CYS A 112 1.99 10.01 1.87
N ARG A 113 2.95 10.28 2.75
CA ARG A 113 4.10 11.11 2.45
C ARG A 113 5.32 10.53 3.18
N ASP A 114 6.42 10.43 2.47
CA ASP A 114 7.70 9.98 3.03
C ASP A 114 8.70 11.13 2.92
N ASN A 115 8.56 12.08 3.83
CA ASN A 115 9.31 13.34 3.84
C ASN A 115 9.73 13.69 5.27
N THR A 116 10.30 14.88 5.43
CA THR A 116 10.65 15.39 6.76
C THR A 116 9.41 15.56 7.64
N LEU A 117 9.60 15.49 8.96
CA LEU A 117 8.53 15.71 9.94
C LEU A 117 7.76 17.02 9.66
N ILE A 118 8.46 18.10 9.34
CA ILE A 118 7.84 19.42 9.08
C ILE A 118 6.91 19.35 7.89
N GLU A 119 7.33 18.74 6.79
CA GLU A 119 6.49 18.60 5.58
C GLU A 119 5.31 17.67 5.80
N ASN A 120 5.48 16.62 6.61
CA ASN A 120 4.40 15.73 6.98
C ASN A 120 3.36 16.46 7.86
N VAL A 121 3.80 17.25 8.83
CA VAL A 121 2.92 18.08 9.67
C VAL A 121 2.12 19.09 8.84
N GLU A 122 2.77 19.74 7.86
CA GLU A 122 2.09 20.65 6.93
C GLU A 122 1.02 19.92 6.09
N ALA A 123 1.33 18.71 5.59
CA ALA A 123 0.37 17.93 4.82
C ALA A 123 -0.82 17.49 5.67
N VAL A 124 -0.59 17.07 6.90
CA VAL A 124 -1.64 16.68 7.88
C VAL A 124 -2.53 17.86 8.24
N SER A 125 -1.93 19.04 8.51
CA SER A 125 -2.66 20.26 8.80
C SER A 125 -3.55 20.70 7.63
N LYS A 126 -3.02 20.66 6.40
CA LYS A 126 -3.80 20.95 5.18
C LYS A 126 -4.93 19.96 4.92
N ALA A 127 -4.79 18.74 5.39
CA ALA A 127 -5.80 17.70 5.27
C ALA A 127 -6.93 17.83 6.29
N ASP A 128 -6.81 18.72 7.29
CA ASP A 128 -7.70 18.81 8.46
C ASP A 128 -7.95 17.44 9.10
N ALA A 129 -6.87 16.69 9.29
CA ALA A 129 -6.94 15.28 9.65
C ALA A 129 -7.39 15.09 11.10
N LYS A 130 -8.40 14.25 11.31
CA LYS A 130 -8.95 13.93 12.63
C LYS A 130 -7.99 13.11 13.48
N ALA A 131 -7.21 12.26 12.82
CA ALA A 131 -6.19 11.42 13.42
C ALA A 131 -5.11 11.09 12.39
N ILE A 132 -3.97 10.61 12.87
CA ILE A 132 -2.91 10.01 12.04
C ILE A 132 -2.65 8.57 12.49
N PHE A 133 -2.17 7.76 11.56
CA PHE A 133 -1.74 6.39 11.79
C PHE A 133 -0.23 6.31 11.59
N ALA A 134 0.48 5.84 12.59
CA ALA A 134 1.94 5.76 12.55
C ALA A 134 2.43 4.51 13.29
N HIS A 135 3.66 4.09 13.00
CA HIS A 135 4.30 3.09 13.83
C HIS A 135 4.62 3.64 15.23
N ASP A 136 4.73 2.75 16.20
CA ASP A 136 4.96 3.07 17.61
C ASP A 136 6.40 3.51 17.94
N PHE A 137 7.23 3.74 16.91
CA PHE A 137 8.58 4.29 17.07
C PHE A 137 8.68 5.82 16.97
N LEU A 138 7.58 6.52 16.83
CA LEU A 138 7.60 7.98 16.86
C LEU A 138 8.12 8.48 18.23
N SER A 139 9.07 9.41 18.18
CA SER A 139 9.55 10.07 19.38
C SER A 139 8.45 10.93 20.02
N GLN A 140 8.56 11.20 21.33
CA GLN A 140 7.64 12.10 22.05
C GLN A 140 7.63 13.52 21.45
N LYS A 141 8.75 13.93 20.85
CA LYS A 141 8.85 15.21 20.14
C LYS A 141 8.00 15.20 18.87
N GLU A 142 8.06 14.12 18.08
CA GLU A 142 7.27 13.98 16.86
C GLU A 142 5.78 13.92 17.16
N LEU A 143 5.38 13.13 18.18
CA LEU A 143 3.99 13.08 18.64
C LEU A 143 3.46 14.48 19.00
N ARG A 144 4.20 15.23 19.81
CA ARG A 144 3.81 16.61 20.15
C ARG A 144 3.74 17.50 18.93
N THR A 145 4.69 17.37 17.99
CA THR A 145 4.72 18.19 16.79
C THR A 145 3.49 17.93 15.90
N TYR A 146 3.02 16.69 15.78
CA TYR A 146 1.76 16.39 15.08
C TYR A 146 0.54 16.94 15.82
N CYS A 147 0.45 16.74 17.13
CA CYS A 147 -0.69 17.19 17.91
C CYS A 147 -0.81 18.73 17.95
N GLU A 148 0.30 19.42 18.22
CA GLU A 148 0.34 20.89 18.37
C GLU A 148 0.41 21.59 17.01
N GLY A 149 1.25 21.12 16.10
CA GLY A 149 1.51 21.76 14.81
C GLY A 149 0.43 21.51 13.77
N ALA A 150 -0.22 20.34 13.78
CA ALA A 150 -1.26 19.99 12.81
C ALA A 150 -2.66 19.90 13.43
N GLY A 151 -2.81 20.13 14.74
CA GLY A 151 -4.11 20.05 15.42
C GLY A 151 -4.72 18.65 15.49
N VAL A 152 -3.88 17.60 15.37
CA VAL A 152 -4.33 16.20 15.38
C VAL A 152 -4.82 15.83 16.77
N ARG A 153 -6.03 15.25 16.85
CA ARG A 153 -6.64 14.86 18.11
C ARG A 153 -6.18 13.50 18.63
N LYS A 154 -5.86 12.60 17.72
CA LYS A 154 -5.43 11.23 18.04
C LYS A 154 -4.33 10.75 17.10
N VAL A 155 -3.37 10.04 17.67
CA VAL A 155 -2.32 9.31 16.97
C VAL A 155 -2.51 7.84 17.25
N ILE A 156 -2.86 7.07 16.22
CA ILE A 156 -3.01 5.62 16.32
C ILE A 156 -1.63 5.00 16.08
N LEU A 157 -1.14 4.29 17.08
CA LEU A 157 0.17 3.67 17.07
C LEU A 157 0.06 2.18 16.78
N LEU A 158 0.86 1.73 15.82
CA LEU A 158 0.91 0.35 15.36
C LEU A 158 2.29 -0.25 15.62
N ASP A 159 2.32 -1.35 16.36
CA ASP A 159 3.49 -2.23 16.40
C ASP A 159 3.66 -2.85 14.99
N PRO A 160 4.80 -2.66 14.31
CA PRO A 160 5.02 -3.25 13.00
C PRO A 160 4.97 -4.77 13.01
N MET A 161 5.28 -5.40 14.14
CA MET A 161 5.19 -6.85 14.29
C MET A 161 3.80 -7.33 14.74
N TYR A 162 2.77 -6.47 14.68
CA TYR A 162 1.40 -6.80 15.11
C TYR A 162 0.86 -8.10 14.49
N TYR A 163 1.18 -8.37 13.22
CA TYR A 163 0.89 -9.64 12.54
C TYR A 163 2.11 -10.55 12.38
N GLY A 164 3.31 -10.08 12.67
CA GLY A 164 4.53 -10.85 12.48
C GLY A 164 4.96 -11.60 13.74
N HIS A 165 5.84 -12.58 13.56
CA HIS A 165 6.42 -13.37 14.65
C HIS A 165 7.91 -13.08 14.78
N GLU A 166 8.33 -12.29 15.77
CA GLU A 166 9.74 -11.97 16.02
C GLU A 166 10.63 -13.22 16.13
N SER A 167 10.08 -14.32 16.64
CA SER A 167 10.80 -15.60 16.80
C SER A 167 11.21 -16.23 15.47
N THR A 168 10.54 -15.89 14.38
CA THR A 168 10.81 -16.43 13.03
C THR A 168 11.78 -15.59 12.23
N LEU A 169 12.14 -14.38 12.73
CA LEU A 169 12.98 -13.45 12.02
C LEU A 169 14.45 -13.90 11.99
N PRO A 170 15.15 -13.75 10.87
CA PRO A 170 16.61 -13.84 10.82
C PRO A 170 17.27 -12.76 11.66
N ASP A 171 18.50 -13.02 12.09
CA ASP A 171 19.23 -12.09 12.96
C ASP A 171 19.49 -10.72 12.29
N TYR A 172 19.69 -10.68 10.96
CA TYR A 172 19.85 -9.42 10.22
C TYR A 172 18.56 -8.59 10.19
N ILE A 173 17.37 -9.21 10.13
CA ILE A 173 16.09 -8.50 10.26
C ILE A 173 15.89 -7.99 11.69
N LYS A 174 16.22 -8.79 12.70
CA LYS A 174 16.17 -8.35 14.12
C LYS A 174 17.08 -7.15 14.34
N ALA A 175 18.31 -7.20 13.83
CA ALA A 175 19.26 -6.10 13.94
C ALA A 175 18.73 -4.82 13.27
N SER A 176 18.15 -4.95 12.06
CA SER A 176 17.52 -3.82 11.36
C SER A 176 16.32 -3.25 12.14
N LEU A 177 15.50 -4.11 12.75
CA LEU A 177 14.41 -3.68 13.62
C LEU A 177 14.93 -2.94 14.85
N ASP A 178 15.92 -3.48 15.55
CA ASP A 178 16.49 -2.87 16.76
C ASP A 178 17.10 -1.49 16.46
N GLU A 179 17.69 -1.31 15.29
CA GLU A 179 18.25 -0.01 14.86
C GLU A 179 17.15 1.01 14.55
N ILE A 180 16.08 0.58 13.88
CA ILE A 180 14.97 1.46 13.46
C ILE A 180 14.04 1.76 14.64
N TYR A 181 14.04 0.93 15.69
CA TYR A 181 13.00 0.84 16.71
C TYR A 181 13.42 1.23 18.13
N PRO A 182 13.45 2.50 18.48
CA PRO A 182 13.17 2.85 19.87
C PRO A 182 11.64 2.82 20.05
N ARG A 183 11.08 1.68 20.49
CA ARG A 183 9.65 1.56 20.82
C ARG A 183 9.24 2.68 21.79
N VAL A 184 8.37 3.56 21.32
CA VAL A 184 7.76 4.57 22.16
C VAL A 184 6.52 3.94 22.77
N THR A 185 6.54 3.75 24.09
CA THR A 185 5.31 3.32 24.77
C THR A 185 4.26 4.39 24.57
N ALA A 186 3.21 4.07 23.83
CA ALA A 186 2.08 4.95 23.63
C ALA A 186 1.40 5.20 24.99
N SER A 187 1.75 6.28 25.64
CA SER A 187 1.14 6.70 26.88
C SER A 187 0.83 8.18 26.84
N GLY A 188 -0.43 8.51 26.66
CA GLY A 188 -0.88 9.90 26.64
C GLY A 188 -2.29 10.04 26.15
N GLU A 189 -2.94 11.11 26.52
CA GLU A 189 -4.32 11.42 26.17
C GLU A 189 -4.58 11.46 24.67
N ASN A 190 -3.54 11.74 23.86
CA ASN A 190 -3.61 11.87 22.41
C ASN A 190 -3.16 10.62 21.65
N THR A 191 -2.79 9.55 22.34
CA THR A 191 -2.39 8.29 21.68
C THR A 191 -3.45 7.20 21.86
N MET A 192 -3.45 6.23 20.96
CA MET A 192 -4.33 5.08 20.94
C MET A 192 -3.57 3.91 20.30
N SER A 193 -3.65 2.73 20.88
CA SER A 193 -3.09 1.53 20.26
C SER A 193 -3.96 1.06 19.09
N TRP A 194 -3.41 0.19 18.24
CA TRP A 194 -4.17 -0.41 17.14
C TRP A 194 -5.38 -1.22 17.64
N ASP A 195 -5.22 -1.97 18.74
CA ASP A 195 -6.34 -2.74 19.34
C ASP A 195 -7.45 -1.84 19.89
N GLU A 196 -7.08 -0.74 20.56
CA GLU A 196 -8.06 0.25 21.02
C GLU A 196 -8.80 0.86 19.83
N PHE A 197 -8.09 1.19 18.75
CA PHE A 197 -8.71 1.68 17.51
C PHE A 197 -9.70 0.65 16.94
N LEU A 198 -9.30 -0.61 16.77
CA LEU A 198 -10.19 -1.64 16.26
C LEU A 198 -11.41 -1.87 17.16
N SER A 199 -11.25 -1.74 18.49
CA SER A 199 -12.33 -1.90 19.44
C SER A 199 -13.46 -0.88 19.29
N LEU A 200 -13.17 0.33 18.79
CA LEU A 200 -14.17 1.35 18.53
C LEU A 200 -15.24 0.88 17.52
N GLY A 201 -14.82 0.10 16.53
CA GLY A 201 -15.73 -0.44 15.52
C GLY A 201 -16.77 -1.40 16.05
N ASN A 202 -16.51 -2.05 17.20
CA ASN A 202 -17.46 -3.01 17.81
C ASN A 202 -18.78 -2.36 18.24
N TYR A 203 -18.75 -1.08 18.55
CA TYR A 203 -19.90 -0.32 19.03
C TYR A 203 -20.54 0.56 17.94
N TYR A 204 -19.96 0.58 16.75
CA TYR A 204 -20.52 1.37 15.65
C TYR A 204 -21.74 0.68 15.03
N VAL A 205 -22.88 1.36 15.05
CA VAL A 205 -24.19 0.87 14.55
C VAL A 205 -24.67 1.60 13.29
N GLY A 206 -23.89 2.56 12.78
CA GLY A 206 -24.24 3.33 11.59
C GLY A 206 -23.94 2.59 10.28
N ARG A 207 -24.32 3.23 9.16
CA ARG A 207 -23.93 2.75 7.83
C ARG A 207 -22.42 2.93 7.63
N VAL A 208 -21.74 1.88 7.25
CA VAL A 208 -20.29 1.87 7.01
C VAL A 208 -19.98 2.36 5.60
N GLU A 209 -20.64 1.78 4.60
CA GLU A 209 -20.37 2.04 3.18
C GLU A 209 -20.74 3.45 2.76
N ALA A 210 -19.87 4.10 2.00
CA ALA A 210 -20.19 5.28 1.22
C ALA A 210 -20.97 4.90 -0.06
N ASP A 211 -21.58 5.90 -0.70
CA ASP A 211 -22.16 5.67 -2.02
C ASP A 211 -21.06 5.37 -3.05
N ARG A 212 -21.36 4.49 -4.00
CA ARG A 212 -20.40 4.01 -4.98
C ARG A 212 -19.98 5.14 -5.92
N ASP A 213 -18.68 5.46 -5.91
CA ASP A 213 -18.07 6.45 -6.80
C ASP A 213 -16.62 6.05 -7.11
N LEU A 214 -16.37 5.58 -8.33
CA LEU A 214 -15.06 5.09 -8.78
C LEU A 214 -14.06 6.20 -9.09
N THR A 215 -14.50 7.46 -9.06
CA THR A 215 -13.67 8.65 -9.31
C THR A 215 -13.28 9.36 -8.02
N ARG A 216 -13.87 8.97 -6.89
CA ARG A 216 -13.55 9.53 -5.58
C ARG A 216 -12.07 9.30 -5.24
N PRO A 217 -11.39 10.30 -4.66
CA PRO A 217 -10.03 10.11 -4.17
C PRO A 217 -9.93 8.92 -3.21
N LEU A 218 -8.98 8.02 -3.47
CA LEU A 218 -8.70 6.86 -2.63
C LEU A 218 -7.29 6.89 -2.06
N PHE A 219 -6.31 7.30 -2.86
CA PHE A 219 -4.92 7.36 -2.45
C PHE A 219 -4.28 8.67 -2.89
N ARG A 220 -3.53 9.29 -1.99
CA ARG A 220 -2.84 10.57 -2.19
C ARG A 220 -1.35 10.39 -1.90
N ALA A 221 -0.55 10.59 -2.92
CA ALA A 221 0.91 10.59 -2.84
C ALA A 221 1.46 11.98 -3.17
N TYR A 222 2.77 12.15 -2.99
CA TYR A 222 3.44 13.39 -3.33
C TYR A 222 4.57 13.16 -4.32
N THR A 223 4.80 14.12 -5.21
CA THR A 223 5.98 14.11 -6.08
C THR A 223 7.23 14.44 -5.27
N SER A 224 8.40 14.01 -5.74
CA SER A 224 9.69 14.27 -5.08
C SER A 224 10.06 15.75 -4.94
N GLY A 225 9.41 16.64 -5.70
CA GLY A 225 9.72 18.07 -5.67
C GLY A 225 11.06 18.47 -6.27
N SER A 226 11.70 17.61 -7.06
CA SER A 226 13.03 17.88 -7.67
C SER A 226 13.10 19.14 -8.53
N THR A 227 11.98 19.62 -9.06
CA THR A 227 11.89 20.80 -9.95
C THR A 227 11.07 21.95 -9.35
N GLY A 228 10.65 21.85 -8.09
CA GLY A 228 9.81 22.84 -7.40
C GLY A 228 9.09 22.24 -6.21
N PRO A 229 8.13 22.94 -5.60
CA PRO A 229 7.38 22.42 -4.47
C PRO A 229 6.72 21.08 -4.78
N SER A 230 6.78 20.14 -3.83
CA SER A 230 6.14 18.83 -3.92
C SER A 230 4.63 18.99 -4.16
N LYS A 231 4.10 18.25 -5.14
CA LYS A 231 2.68 18.30 -5.53
C LYS A 231 1.97 17.05 -5.08
N GLN A 232 0.77 17.21 -4.53
CA GLN A 232 -0.10 16.06 -4.23
C GLN A 232 -0.69 15.50 -5.52
N VAL A 233 -0.56 14.19 -5.69
CA VAL A 233 -1.14 13.41 -6.79
C VAL A 233 -2.24 12.55 -6.22
N ILE A 234 -3.42 12.64 -6.82
CA ILE A 234 -4.63 11.97 -6.35
C ILE A 234 -4.95 10.79 -7.26
N HIS A 235 -5.12 9.62 -6.66
CA HIS A 235 -5.53 8.39 -7.32
C HIS A 235 -6.91 7.95 -6.84
N CYS A 236 -7.72 7.47 -7.76
CA CYS A 236 -9.04 6.86 -7.49
C CYS A 236 -9.03 5.38 -7.90
N ALA A 237 -10.10 4.64 -7.59
CA ALA A 237 -10.24 3.24 -7.99
C ALA A 237 -9.99 3.05 -9.50
N ASN A 238 -10.58 3.90 -10.34
CA ASN A 238 -10.39 3.85 -11.79
C ASN A 238 -8.93 3.98 -12.24
N SER A 239 -8.12 4.83 -11.58
CA SER A 239 -6.72 5.01 -11.95
C SER A 239 -5.86 3.84 -11.48
N ILE A 240 -6.11 3.34 -10.26
CA ILE A 240 -5.39 2.19 -9.69
C ILE A 240 -5.68 0.94 -10.51
N LEU A 241 -6.96 0.58 -10.67
CA LEU A 241 -7.35 -0.63 -11.40
C LEU A 241 -7.01 -0.56 -12.89
N GLY A 242 -7.09 0.64 -13.50
CA GLY A 242 -6.66 0.82 -14.88
C GLY A 242 -5.18 0.49 -15.08
N THR A 243 -4.32 0.85 -14.14
CA THR A 243 -2.88 0.51 -14.18
C THR A 243 -2.66 -0.98 -13.88
N VAL A 244 -3.33 -1.52 -12.87
CA VAL A 244 -3.27 -2.95 -12.52
C VAL A 244 -3.63 -3.83 -13.70
N CYS A 245 -4.74 -3.54 -14.41
CA CYS A 245 -5.15 -4.30 -15.60
C CYS A 245 -4.11 -4.26 -16.73
N GLN A 246 -3.48 -3.10 -16.94
CA GLN A 246 -2.40 -2.99 -17.92
C GLN A 246 -1.18 -3.81 -17.53
N MET A 247 -0.80 -3.80 -16.25
CA MET A 247 0.36 -4.54 -15.76
C MET A 247 0.12 -6.05 -15.71
N ASN A 248 -1.08 -6.51 -15.41
CA ASN A 248 -1.44 -7.93 -15.41
C ASN A 248 -1.19 -8.61 -16.77
N PHE A 249 -1.28 -7.85 -17.84
CA PHE A 249 -0.97 -8.36 -19.18
C PHE A 249 0.52 -8.76 -19.32
N TYR A 250 1.43 -8.01 -18.70
CA TYR A 250 2.86 -8.26 -18.80
C TYR A 250 3.37 -9.27 -17.76
N GLY A 251 2.60 -9.53 -16.70
CA GLY A 251 3.00 -10.37 -15.58
C GLY A 251 2.37 -11.76 -15.55
N GLY A 252 1.74 -12.19 -16.65
CA GLY A 252 1.16 -13.54 -16.75
C GLY A 252 2.25 -14.61 -16.61
N SER A 253 2.24 -15.32 -15.48
CA SER A 253 3.01 -16.56 -15.37
C SER A 253 2.04 -17.74 -15.46
N ASP A 254 2.42 -18.77 -16.21
CA ASP A 254 1.69 -20.06 -16.29
C ASP A 254 1.77 -20.86 -14.99
N GLN A 255 2.39 -20.28 -13.94
CA GLN A 255 2.55 -20.92 -12.64
C GLN A 255 1.25 -20.89 -11.86
N ILE A 256 0.95 -21.98 -11.15
CA ILE A 256 -0.32 -22.19 -10.45
C ILE A 256 -0.58 -21.12 -9.37
N ARG A 257 0.47 -20.52 -8.78
CA ARG A 257 0.36 -19.40 -7.84
C ARG A 257 1.74 -18.78 -7.57
N PRO A 258 2.18 -17.84 -8.39
CA PRO A 258 3.49 -17.24 -8.22
C PRO A 258 3.54 -16.37 -6.94
N THR A 259 4.72 -16.31 -6.34
CA THR A 259 5.03 -15.42 -5.24
C THR A 259 5.53 -14.07 -5.75
N TRP A 260 5.14 -13.01 -5.07
CA TRP A 260 5.52 -11.64 -5.39
C TRP A 260 6.03 -10.95 -4.13
N MET A 261 7.28 -10.53 -4.12
CA MET A 261 7.89 -9.91 -2.94
C MET A 261 7.92 -8.40 -3.06
N VAL A 262 7.68 -7.72 -1.95
CA VAL A 262 7.94 -6.30 -1.76
C VAL A 262 8.78 -6.11 -0.52
N THR A 263 9.85 -5.34 -0.66
CA THR A 263 10.82 -5.07 0.41
C THR A 263 10.69 -3.63 0.95
N CYS A 264 11.72 -3.07 1.47
CA CYS A 264 11.84 -1.80 2.19
C CYS A 264 11.38 -0.52 1.45
N LEU A 265 10.57 -0.64 0.40
CA LEU A 265 10.02 0.53 -0.31
C LEU A 265 8.78 1.10 0.40
N PRO A 266 8.70 2.42 0.59
CA PRO A 266 7.59 3.03 1.32
C PRO A 266 6.31 3.09 0.49
N PRO A 267 5.12 2.97 1.11
CA PRO A 267 3.83 3.10 0.43
C PRO A 267 3.56 4.53 -0.10
N ALA A 268 4.34 5.52 0.33
CA ALA A 268 4.30 6.87 -0.23
C ALA A 268 4.63 6.91 -1.74
N LEU A 269 5.33 5.90 -2.25
CA LEU A 269 5.53 5.69 -3.68
C LEU A 269 4.30 5.00 -4.29
N VAL A 270 3.55 5.68 -5.13
CA VAL A 270 2.36 5.12 -5.78
C VAL A 270 2.65 3.82 -6.54
N ALA A 271 3.83 3.68 -7.12
CA ALA A 271 4.28 2.45 -7.77
C ALA A 271 4.27 1.25 -6.81
N VAL A 272 4.61 1.45 -5.53
CA VAL A 272 4.55 0.40 -4.50
C VAL A 272 3.12 -0.04 -4.29
N VAL A 273 2.19 0.89 -4.08
CA VAL A 273 0.77 0.57 -3.85
C VAL A 273 0.16 -0.14 -5.06
N VAL A 274 0.40 0.35 -6.26
CA VAL A 274 -0.24 -0.18 -7.47
C VAL A 274 0.43 -1.46 -7.96
N SER A 275 1.76 -1.46 -8.15
CA SER A 275 2.47 -2.57 -8.80
C SER A 275 3.01 -3.62 -7.82
N MET A 276 3.21 -3.25 -6.56
CA MET A 276 3.79 -4.17 -5.58
C MET A 276 2.77 -4.71 -4.58
N VAL A 277 1.59 -4.07 -4.46
CA VAL A 277 0.50 -4.52 -3.58
C VAL A 277 -0.73 -4.91 -4.38
N MET A 278 -1.34 -3.96 -5.09
CA MET A 278 -2.61 -4.21 -5.78
C MET A 278 -2.47 -5.21 -6.92
N LEU A 279 -1.39 -5.14 -7.70
CA LEU A 279 -1.14 -6.07 -8.80
C LEU A 279 -1.07 -7.53 -8.33
N PRO A 280 -0.20 -7.92 -7.36
CA PRO A 280 -0.16 -9.31 -6.90
C PRO A 280 -1.48 -9.78 -6.27
N LEU A 281 -2.10 -8.97 -5.43
CA LEU A 281 -3.38 -9.32 -4.80
C LEU A 281 -4.49 -9.54 -5.83
N SER A 282 -4.54 -8.73 -6.90
CA SER A 282 -5.57 -8.84 -7.95
C SER A 282 -5.28 -9.90 -9.02
N SER A 283 -4.11 -10.51 -9.00
CA SER A 283 -3.68 -11.53 -9.99
C SER A 283 -3.37 -12.89 -9.36
N ASN A 284 -4.00 -13.19 -8.25
CA ASN A 284 -3.87 -14.45 -7.53
C ASN A 284 -2.40 -14.83 -7.19
N LYS A 285 -1.59 -13.85 -6.84
CA LYS A 285 -0.22 -14.08 -6.38
C LYS A 285 -0.16 -14.06 -4.85
N LEU A 286 0.76 -14.83 -4.27
CA LEU A 286 1.08 -14.69 -2.84
C LEU A 286 1.96 -13.45 -2.67
N LEU A 287 1.48 -12.45 -1.95
CA LEU A 287 2.25 -11.27 -1.64
C LEU A 287 3.12 -11.50 -0.40
N ILE A 288 4.43 -11.44 -0.56
CA ILE A 288 5.40 -11.47 0.54
C ILE A 288 5.75 -10.03 0.87
N MET A 289 5.46 -9.59 2.09
CA MET A 289 5.80 -8.27 2.59
C MET A 289 6.99 -8.33 3.54
N ASP A 290 8.07 -7.64 3.19
CA ASP A 290 9.30 -7.59 3.97
C ASP A 290 9.84 -6.14 4.08
N PRO A 291 9.12 -5.26 4.80
CA PRO A 291 9.42 -3.82 4.83
C PRO A 291 10.60 -3.44 5.72
N PHE A 292 11.10 -4.34 6.58
CA PHE A 292 12.13 -4.01 7.59
C PHE A 292 13.50 -4.57 7.26
N VAL A 293 13.67 -5.21 6.11
CA VAL A 293 15.00 -5.59 5.63
C VAL A 293 15.84 -4.32 5.35
N ASP A 294 17.10 -4.33 5.79
CA ASP A 294 18.05 -3.29 5.37
C ASP A 294 18.28 -3.39 3.85
N PRO A 295 18.32 -2.28 3.10
CA PRO A 295 18.68 -2.31 1.68
C PRO A 295 19.95 -3.10 1.35
N GLU A 296 20.94 -3.11 2.24
CA GLU A 296 22.18 -3.88 2.09
C GLU A 296 21.97 -5.41 2.18
N ASP A 297 20.84 -5.88 2.73
CA ASP A 297 20.53 -7.29 2.96
C ASP A 297 19.35 -7.82 2.11
N VAL A 298 18.91 -7.05 1.12
CA VAL A 298 17.77 -7.44 0.26
C VAL A 298 18.03 -8.74 -0.53
N ASP A 299 19.29 -9.04 -0.85
CA ASP A 299 19.70 -10.29 -1.51
C ASP A 299 19.53 -11.51 -0.59
N LEU A 300 19.66 -11.34 0.73
CA LEU A 300 19.40 -12.43 1.69
C LEU A 300 17.92 -12.82 1.69
N GLU A 301 17.01 -11.82 1.68
CA GLU A 301 15.57 -12.08 1.59
C GLU A 301 15.17 -12.64 0.21
N MET A 302 15.79 -12.17 -0.87
CA MET A 302 15.63 -12.76 -2.19
C MET A 302 15.97 -14.27 -2.17
N MET A 303 17.11 -14.64 -1.60
CA MET A 303 17.53 -16.03 -1.50
C MET A 303 16.66 -16.86 -0.55
N ARG A 304 16.14 -16.24 0.53
CA ARG A 304 15.28 -16.89 1.51
C ARG A 304 13.93 -17.25 0.93
N TYR A 305 13.26 -16.28 0.28
CA TYR A 305 11.89 -16.45 -0.21
C TYR A 305 11.82 -16.99 -1.64
N ARG A 306 12.87 -16.84 -2.44
CA ARG A 306 12.88 -17.21 -3.86
C ARG A 306 11.62 -16.77 -4.60
N PRO A 307 11.29 -15.47 -4.60
CA PRO A 307 10.06 -14.98 -5.19
C PRO A 307 10.09 -15.15 -6.72
N ASN A 308 8.94 -15.46 -7.33
CA ASN A 308 8.79 -15.50 -8.78
C ASN A 308 8.78 -14.09 -9.41
N GLY A 309 8.44 -13.08 -8.62
CA GLY A 309 8.49 -11.68 -9.00
C GLY A 309 8.92 -10.81 -7.84
N TRP A 310 9.85 -9.91 -8.12
CA TRP A 310 10.33 -8.92 -7.18
C TRP A 310 10.64 -7.61 -7.92
N PRO A 311 9.75 -6.62 -7.86
CA PRO A 311 10.02 -5.31 -8.45
C PRO A 311 11.20 -4.64 -7.73
N MET A 312 12.29 -4.47 -8.45
CA MET A 312 13.50 -3.86 -7.94
C MET A 312 13.69 -2.44 -8.50
N ILE A 313 14.22 -1.56 -7.68
CA ILE A 313 14.80 -0.29 -8.15
C ILE A 313 16.29 -0.52 -8.51
N PRO A 314 16.88 0.29 -9.39
CA PRO A 314 18.27 0.11 -9.81
C PRO A 314 19.25 -0.04 -8.64
N MET A 315 19.04 0.71 -7.54
CA MET A 315 19.87 0.62 -6.34
C MET A 315 19.92 -0.80 -5.76
N PHE A 316 18.79 -1.51 -5.71
CA PHE A 316 18.78 -2.89 -5.18
C PHE A 316 19.56 -3.84 -6.08
N ILE A 317 19.47 -3.66 -7.41
CA ILE A 317 20.26 -4.45 -8.35
C ILE A 317 21.76 -4.22 -8.12
N GLU A 318 22.18 -2.97 -7.96
CA GLU A 318 23.56 -2.63 -7.66
C GLU A 318 24.04 -3.24 -6.33
N LEU A 319 23.20 -3.21 -5.30
CA LEU A 319 23.51 -3.80 -3.99
C LEU A 319 23.66 -5.31 -4.08
N VAL A 320 22.73 -6.00 -4.73
CA VAL A 320 22.81 -7.47 -4.95
C VAL A 320 24.09 -7.84 -5.71
N MET A 321 24.42 -7.11 -6.77
CA MET A 321 25.64 -7.35 -7.55
C MET A 321 26.91 -7.05 -6.74
N ARG A 322 26.92 -5.96 -5.99
CA ARG A 322 28.09 -5.55 -5.18
C ARG A 322 28.36 -6.54 -4.03
N ASN A 323 27.31 -7.03 -3.40
CA ASN A 323 27.43 -7.93 -2.26
C ASN A 323 28.03 -9.30 -2.66
N GLY A 324 27.78 -9.76 -3.88
CA GLY A 324 28.34 -11.00 -4.39
C GLY A 324 27.96 -12.25 -3.57
N ARG A 325 26.86 -12.19 -2.81
CA ARG A 325 26.39 -13.28 -1.94
C ARG A 325 25.51 -14.28 -2.66
N VAL A 326 24.97 -13.90 -3.81
CA VAL A 326 24.08 -14.78 -4.60
C VAL A 326 24.91 -15.81 -5.31
N PRO A 327 24.65 -17.15 -5.11
CA PRO A 327 25.37 -18.20 -5.80
C PRO A 327 25.23 -18.13 -7.32
N GLU A 328 26.27 -18.55 -8.06
CA GLU A 328 26.24 -18.56 -9.53
C GLU A 328 25.15 -19.46 -10.12
N ASP A 329 24.77 -20.52 -9.39
CA ASP A 329 23.72 -21.47 -9.75
C ASP A 329 22.34 -21.09 -9.19
N TYR A 330 22.18 -19.86 -8.67
CA TYR A 330 20.90 -19.38 -8.17
C TYR A 330 19.92 -19.18 -9.33
N ASP A 331 18.87 -19.99 -9.34
CA ASP A 331 17.76 -19.89 -10.30
C ASP A 331 16.66 -18.95 -9.75
N MET A 332 16.40 -17.89 -10.50
CA MET A 332 15.38 -16.88 -10.17
C MET A 332 14.05 -17.20 -10.84
#